data_a3673f3d6c31811d55f1dc4f73daaaaf
#
_entry.id   a3673f3d6c31811d55f1dc4f73daaaaf
#
_cell.length_a   1.000
_cell.length_b   1.000
_cell.length_c   1.000
_cell.angle_alpha   90.00
_cell.angle_beta   90.00
_cell.angle_gamma   90.00
#
_symmetry.space_group_name_H-M   'P 1'
#
loop_
_entity.id
_entity.type
_entity.pdbx_description
1 polymer ?
#
loop_
_entity_poly.entity_id
_entity_poly.type
_entity_poly.pdbx_seq_one_letter_code
_entity_poly.pdbx_strand_id
1 'polypeptide(L)'
;GVNNNGFMLNFAIEVRDSVIRKPESYDAEALETLAAAYPEPTQEGGPTIIVIMDESFADFRVMGEGFQTNELVMPFLDSLRENTIRGYALSSVFGGGTANSEYEFLTGNSLAFLPQGCICYQQYVHGGACSLVSELKGRGYECLAMHPYYESGWMRNTVWPGLGFDECMFLDDFPRENLLRSFVSDQEMFEMITHRYETRDPEKPLFIWGVTMQNHGGYSAGCRNFNESIYTTSLSKSYNKANKYLSLVKASDDAFKELVEYFQNVDEPTIICMFGDHQPSVEDEFYDDIARKPSSEVQAQERMMWY
;
A
#
# COMPACT_ATOMS: atom_id res chain seq x y z
N GLY A 1 28.00 0.17 5.95
CA GLY A 1 27.40 -0.79 6.87
C GLY A 1 28.43 -1.41 7.81
N VAL A 2 27.99 -2.27 8.75
CA VAL A 2 28.82 -2.87 9.83
C VAL A 2 30.06 -3.60 9.31
N ASN A 3 29.96 -4.26 8.16
CA ASN A 3 31.08 -5.00 7.55
C ASN A 3 32.24 -4.10 7.15
N ASN A 4 31.98 -2.84 6.79
CA ASN A 4 33.02 -1.90 6.36
C ASN A 4 33.55 -1.01 7.51
N ASN A 5 32.64 -0.64 8.42
CA ASN A 5 32.90 0.36 9.45
C ASN A 5 33.12 -0.24 10.86
N GLY A 6 32.82 -1.53 11.05
CA GLY A 6 32.68 -2.14 12.36
C GLY A 6 31.44 -1.66 13.14
N PHE A 7 31.09 -2.41 14.19
CA PHE A 7 29.83 -2.18 14.93
C PHE A 7 29.78 -0.78 15.57
N MET A 8 30.80 -0.36 16.28
CA MET A 8 30.79 0.91 17.06
C MET A 8 30.68 2.14 16.17
N LEU A 9 31.40 2.18 15.05
CA LEU A 9 31.33 3.30 14.13
C LEU A 9 29.95 3.33 13.41
N ASN A 10 29.47 2.16 12.99
CA ASN A 10 28.13 2.09 12.37
C ASN A 10 27.05 2.53 13.35
N PHE A 11 27.11 2.06 14.61
CA PHE A 11 26.16 2.49 15.65
C PHE A 11 26.22 4.02 15.88
N ALA A 12 27.41 4.62 15.94
CA ALA A 12 27.54 6.08 16.09
C ALA A 12 26.98 6.85 14.88
N ILE A 13 27.13 6.32 13.67
CA ILE A 13 26.56 6.89 12.44
C ILE A 13 25.02 6.81 12.52
N GLU A 14 24.46 5.65 12.82
CA GLU A 14 23.02 5.45 12.94
C GLU A 14 22.37 6.38 14.00
N VAL A 15 23.01 6.51 15.17
CA VAL A 15 22.55 7.43 16.22
C VAL A 15 22.60 8.88 15.74
N ARG A 16 23.68 9.29 15.04
CA ARG A 16 23.75 10.64 14.47
C ARG A 16 22.65 10.88 13.44
N ASP A 17 22.42 9.90 12.58
CA ASP A 17 21.50 10.02 11.45
C ASP A 17 20.03 9.78 11.85
N SER A 18 19.78 9.25 13.06
CA SER A 18 18.43 9.12 13.63
C SER A 18 17.82 10.47 14.10
N VAL A 19 18.62 11.53 14.18
CA VAL A 19 18.13 12.85 14.62
C VAL A 19 17.68 13.67 13.42
N ILE A 20 16.38 13.92 13.35
CA ILE A 20 15.81 14.85 12.36
C ILE A 20 16.24 16.26 12.72
N ARG A 21 16.86 16.95 11.79
CA ARG A 21 17.29 18.34 11.96
C ARG A 21 16.39 19.26 11.17
N LYS A 22 16.06 20.39 11.79
CA LYS A 22 15.39 21.47 11.09
C LYS A 22 16.25 21.93 9.92
N PRO A 23 15.73 21.99 8.68
CA PRO A 23 16.51 22.51 7.55
C PRO A 23 16.98 23.96 7.78
N GLU A 24 18.16 24.31 7.29
CA GLU A 24 18.69 25.68 7.39
C GLU A 24 17.78 26.71 6.70
N SER A 25 17.10 26.29 5.63
CA SER A 25 16.14 27.11 4.87
C SER A 25 14.75 27.15 5.45
N TYR A 26 14.51 26.55 6.64
CA TYR A 26 13.18 26.56 7.25
C TYR A 26 12.78 27.96 7.65
N ASP A 27 11.69 28.45 7.07
CA ASP A 27 11.10 29.74 7.33
C ASP A 27 9.60 29.57 7.62
N ALA A 28 9.18 29.89 8.83
CA ALA A 28 7.79 29.74 9.25
C ALA A 28 6.86 30.72 8.50
N GLU A 29 7.31 31.95 8.22
CA GLU A 29 6.52 32.94 7.49
C GLU A 29 6.31 32.50 6.02
N ALA A 30 7.34 31.91 5.40
CA ALA A 30 7.22 31.34 4.06
C ALA A 30 6.21 30.19 4.02
N LEU A 31 6.19 29.34 5.07
CA LEU A 31 5.21 28.24 5.18
C LEU A 31 3.79 28.75 5.40
N GLU A 32 3.59 29.76 6.23
CA GLU A 32 2.28 30.41 6.42
C GLU A 32 1.79 31.04 5.11
N THR A 33 2.67 31.71 4.36
CA THR A 33 2.37 32.26 3.04
C THR A 33 1.97 31.18 2.04
N LEU A 34 2.69 30.05 2.05
CA LEU A 34 2.38 28.91 1.20
C LEU A 34 1.02 28.31 1.59
N ALA A 35 0.78 28.08 2.88
CA ALA A 35 -0.49 27.54 3.37
C ALA A 35 -1.68 28.46 2.99
N ALA A 36 -1.52 29.77 3.08
CA ALA A 36 -2.55 30.74 2.70
C ALA A 36 -2.90 30.69 1.18
N ALA A 37 -2.00 30.20 0.34
CA ALA A 37 -2.26 30.01 -1.10
C ALA A 37 -3.17 28.78 -1.38
N TYR A 38 -3.35 27.91 -0.39
CA TYR A 38 -4.21 26.72 -0.45
C TYR A 38 -5.26 26.79 0.68
N PRO A 39 -6.27 27.64 0.54
CA PRO A 39 -7.29 27.81 1.58
C PRO A 39 -8.02 26.48 1.80
N GLU A 40 -8.39 26.23 3.05
CA GLU A 40 -9.17 25.05 3.39
C GLU A 40 -10.49 25.05 2.59
N PRO A 41 -10.86 23.88 2.00
CA PRO A 41 -12.12 23.77 1.30
C PRO A 41 -13.28 23.97 2.30
N THR A 42 -14.22 24.82 1.93
CA THR A 42 -15.41 25.12 2.75
C THR A 42 -16.58 24.15 2.52
N GLN A 43 -16.43 23.21 1.60
CA GLN A 43 -17.50 22.28 1.23
C GLN A 43 -17.53 21.10 2.21
N GLU A 44 -18.67 20.95 2.90
CA GLU A 44 -18.98 19.75 3.67
C GLU A 44 -19.48 18.64 2.77
N GLY A 45 -19.24 17.38 3.18
CA GLY A 45 -19.66 16.19 2.44
C GLY A 45 -18.81 15.91 1.20
N GLY A 46 -19.27 14.94 0.43
CA GLY A 46 -18.62 14.48 -0.80
C GLY A 46 -19.00 13.03 -1.14
N PRO A 47 -18.41 12.44 -2.17
CA PRO A 47 -18.65 11.04 -2.52
C PRO A 47 -18.12 10.10 -1.44
N THR A 48 -18.61 8.87 -1.42
CA THR A 48 -17.93 7.78 -0.71
C THR A 48 -16.52 7.60 -1.28
N ILE A 49 -15.51 7.50 -0.40
CA ILE A 49 -14.10 7.33 -0.79
C ILE A 49 -13.57 6.03 -0.20
N ILE A 50 -13.13 5.13 -1.06
CA ILE A 50 -12.54 3.84 -0.70
C ILE A 50 -11.10 3.84 -1.20
N VAL A 51 -10.15 3.75 -0.29
CA VAL A 51 -8.74 3.64 -0.63
C VAL A 51 -8.23 2.29 -0.17
N ILE A 52 -7.66 1.53 -1.08
CA ILE A 52 -7.11 0.19 -0.85
C ILE A 52 -5.62 0.23 -1.13
N MET A 53 -4.82 0.03 -0.10
CA MET A 53 -3.41 -0.28 -0.24
C MET A 53 -3.27 -1.80 -0.23
N ASP A 54 -3.08 -2.37 -1.42
CA ASP A 54 -3.00 -3.80 -1.61
C ASP A 54 -1.57 -4.29 -1.36
N GLU A 55 -1.43 -5.18 -0.40
CA GLU A 55 -0.15 -5.75 0.04
C GLU A 55 0.68 -6.29 -1.13
N SER A 56 1.89 -5.78 -1.27
CA SER A 56 2.85 -6.20 -2.30
C SER A 56 2.31 -6.14 -3.75
N PHE A 57 1.25 -5.39 -4.04
CA PHE A 57 0.63 -5.36 -5.37
C PHE A 57 1.48 -4.57 -6.36
N ALA A 58 2.10 -5.25 -7.31
CA ALA A 58 3.03 -4.63 -8.25
C ALA A 58 2.93 -5.24 -9.65
N ASP A 59 3.15 -4.39 -10.65
CA ASP A 59 3.18 -4.79 -12.06
C ASP A 59 4.63 -5.01 -12.52
N PHE A 60 5.06 -6.25 -12.64
CA PHE A 60 6.41 -6.57 -13.11
C PHE A 60 6.71 -6.14 -14.54
N ARG A 61 5.70 -5.77 -15.33
CA ARG A 61 5.90 -5.25 -16.70
C ARG A 61 6.68 -3.92 -16.71
N VAL A 62 6.68 -3.18 -15.60
CA VAL A 62 7.50 -1.96 -15.44
C VAL A 62 9.00 -2.26 -15.49
N MET A 63 9.41 -3.49 -15.17
CA MET A 63 10.81 -3.91 -15.15
C MET A 63 11.40 -4.15 -16.53
N GLY A 64 10.57 -4.41 -17.55
CA GLY A 64 11.02 -4.58 -18.93
C GLY A 64 10.06 -5.37 -19.82
N GLU A 65 10.31 -5.35 -21.12
CA GLU A 65 9.48 -6.01 -22.14
C GLU A 65 9.68 -7.53 -22.22
N GLY A 66 10.68 -8.07 -21.50
CA GLY A 66 11.01 -9.51 -21.52
C GLY A 66 10.12 -10.37 -20.64
N PHE A 67 9.25 -9.76 -19.85
CA PHE A 67 8.37 -10.46 -18.93
C PHE A 67 7.09 -10.91 -19.63
N GLN A 68 6.87 -12.23 -19.67
CA GLN A 68 5.65 -12.84 -20.20
C GLN A 68 5.19 -13.97 -19.29
N THR A 69 3.88 -14.15 -19.21
CA THR A 69 3.19 -15.18 -18.45
C THR A 69 2.27 -16.01 -19.34
N ASN A 70 1.83 -17.20 -18.86
CA ASN A 70 0.88 -18.04 -19.59
C ASN A 70 -0.48 -17.37 -19.80
N GLU A 71 -0.90 -16.51 -18.88
CA GLU A 71 -2.13 -15.72 -18.95
C GLU A 71 -1.88 -14.30 -18.44
N LEU A 72 -2.79 -13.37 -18.68
CA LEU A 72 -2.71 -12.01 -18.13
C LEU A 72 -2.85 -12.05 -16.61
N VAL A 73 -1.94 -11.36 -15.93
CA VAL A 73 -1.94 -11.29 -14.46
C VAL A 73 -3.06 -10.40 -13.93
N MET A 74 -3.32 -9.26 -14.59
CA MET A 74 -4.30 -8.25 -14.17
C MET A 74 -5.24 -7.89 -15.33
N PRO A 75 -6.03 -8.85 -15.86
CA PRO A 75 -6.88 -8.61 -17.02
C PRO A 75 -7.98 -7.59 -16.76
N PHE A 76 -8.53 -7.52 -15.54
CA PHE A 76 -9.57 -6.55 -15.22
C PHE A 76 -8.99 -5.13 -15.14
N LEU A 77 -7.95 -4.91 -14.38
CA LEU A 77 -7.26 -3.61 -14.33
C LEU A 77 -6.81 -3.16 -15.72
N ASP A 78 -6.30 -4.08 -16.53
CA ASP A 78 -5.90 -3.78 -17.90
C ASP A 78 -7.08 -3.43 -18.81
N SER A 79 -8.29 -3.83 -18.47
CA SER A 79 -9.51 -3.52 -19.25
C SER A 79 -10.11 -2.16 -18.93
N LEU A 80 -9.84 -1.58 -17.76
CA LEU A 80 -10.44 -0.32 -17.32
C LEU A 80 -10.05 0.85 -18.24
N ARG A 81 -11.03 1.64 -18.66
CA ARG A 81 -10.85 2.81 -19.56
C ARG A 81 -11.68 4.00 -19.13
N GLU A 82 -12.97 3.81 -18.93
CA GLU A 82 -13.91 4.88 -18.63
C GLU A 82 -13.88 5.21 -17.14
N ASN A 83 -14.00 6.49 -16.80
CA ASN A 83 -13.97 7.00 -15.42
C ASN A 83 -12.76 6.48 -14.60
N THR A 84 -11.64 6.24 -15.27
CA THR A 84 -10.47 5.61 -14.68
C THR A 84 -9.22 6.44 -14.93
N ILE A 85 -8.45 6.67 -13.87
CA ILE A 85 -7.10 7.23 -13.93
C ILE A 85 -6.14 6.10 -13.54
N ARG A 86 -5.12 5.87 -14.38
CA ARG A 86 -4.10 4.82 -14.16
C ARG A 86 -2.72 5.42 -14.24
N GLY A 87 -1.81 4.85 -13.47
CA GLY A 87 -0.42 5.25 -13.48
C GLY A 87 0.41 4.34 -12.58
N TYR A 88 1.67 4.68 -12.44
CA TYR A 88 2.60 4.04 -11.53
C TYR A 88 3.03 5.03 -10.46
N ALA A 89 3.24 4.53 -9.25
CA ALA A 89 3.81 5.27 -8.15
C ALA A 89 5.18 4.70 -7.77
N LEU A 90 6.08 5.56 -7.28
CA LEU A 90 7.34 5.13 -6.70
C LEU A 90 7.12 4.84 -5.23
N SER A 91 7.41 3.61 -4.81
CA SER A 91 7.46 3.27 -3.39
C SER A 91 8.82 3.62 -2.80
N SER A 92 8.81 4.17 -1.60
CA SER A 92 10.03 4.44 -0.83
C SER A 92 10.59 3.20 -0.11
N VAL A 93 9.90 2.06 -0.21
CA VAL A 93 10.28 0.79 0.43
C VAL A 93 10.20 -0.38 -0.55
N PHE A 94 10.92 -1.47 -0.24
CA PHE A 94 10.99 -2.66 -1.06
C PHE A 94 10.88 -3.93 -0.19
N GLY A 95 10.01 -4.86 -0.58
CA GLY A 95 9.88 -6.17 0.06
C GLY A 95 9.37 -6.14 1.51
N GLY A 96 8.82 -5.02 1.95
CA GLY A 96 8.31 -4.79 3.29
C GLY A 96 8.37 -3.32 3.68
N GLY A 97 7.83 -2.98 4.85
CA GLY A 97 7.78 -1.59 5.32
C GLY A 97 6.45 -0.89 5.04
N THR A 98 5.38 -1.66 4.88
CA THR A 98 4.01 -1.22 4.61
C THR A 98 3.59 0.03 5.38
N ALA A 99 3.90 0.10 6.69
CA ALA A 99 3.59 1.25 7.53
C ALA A 99 4.24 2.57 7.06
N ASN A 100 5.34 2.49 6.32
CA ASN A 100 5.98 3.65 5.75
C ASN A 100 5.24 4.15 4.49
N SER A 101 4.73 3.25 3.66
CA SER A 101 3.86 3.60 2.52
C SER A 101 2.53 4.18 3.01
N GLU A 102 1.95 3.61 4.08
CA GLU A 102 0.77 4.18 4.76
C GLU A 102 1.03 5.60 5.23
N TYR A 103 2.17 5.82 5.90
CA TYR A 103 2.56 7.12 6.40
C TYR A 103 2.67 8.16 5.28
N GLU A 104 3.34 7.82 4.18
CA GLU A 104 3.48 8.72 3.03
C GLU A 104 2.12 9.08 2.43
N PHE A 105 1.24 8.10 2.23
CA PHE A 105 -0.08 8.33 1.66
C PHE A 105 -0.99 9.13 2.60
N LEU A 106 -1.10 8.72 3.86
CA LEU A 106 -2.06 9.31 4.80
C LEU A 106 -1.65 10.71 5.29
N THR A 107 -0.34 11.00 5.33
CA THR A 107 0.15 12.30 5.84
C THR A 107 0.64 13.25 4.76
N GLY A 108 0.88 12.77 3.54
CA GLY A 108 1.52 13.53 2.47
C GLY A 108 2.99 13.86 2.72
N ASN A 109 3.60 13.32 3.77
CA ASN A 109 5.02 13.46 4.06
C ASN A 109 5.84 12.42 3.29
N SER A 110 7.13 12.68 3.08
CA SER A 110 8.02 11.75 2.38
C SER A 110 9.12 11.20 3.30
N LEU A 111 9.39 9.90 3.16
CA LEU A 111 10.55 9.22 3.78
C LEU A 111 11.90 9.80 3.35
N ALA A 112 11.95 10.49 2.21
CA ALA A 112 13.17 11.12 1.72
C ALA A 112 13.78 12.13 2.71
N PHE A 113 12.96 12.65 3.63
CA PHE A 113 13.38 13.61 4.66
C PHE A 113 13.61 12.98 6.03
N LEU A 114 13.48 11.66 6.12
CA LEU A 114 13.62 10.91 7.37
C LEU A 114 14.88 10.03 7.36
N PRO A 115 15.38 9.62 8.53
CA PRO A 115 16.52 8.72 8.63
C PRO A 115 16.28 7.40 7.90
N GLN A 116 17.29 6.90 7.19
CA GLN A 116 17.21 5.64 6.47
C GLN A 116 16.86 4.48 7.42
N GLY A 117 15.93 3.63 7.02
CA GLY A 117 15.50 2.46 7.81
C GLY A 117 14.59 2.80 8.99
N CYS A 118 14.09 4.03 9.07
CA CYS A 118 13.09 4.39 10.08
C CYS A 118 11.76 3.66 9.81
N ILE A 119 10.98 3.50 10.87
CA ILE A 119 9.60 3.04 10.83
C ILE A 119 8.75 4.19 11.37
N CYS A 120 8.07 4.90 10.47
CA CYS A 120 7.42 6.17 10.80
C CYS A 120 6.37 6.03 11.89
N TYR A 121 5.57 5.01 11.86
CA TYR A 121 4.52 4.74 12.87
C TYR A 121 5.08 4.52 14.28
N GLN A 122 6.27 3.95 14.38
CA GLN A 122 6.89 3.68 15.68
C GLN A 122 7.73 4.85 16.21
N GLN A 123 8.20 5.72 15.33
CA GLN A 123 9.23 6.71 15.69
C GLN A 123 8.75 8.16 15.56
N TYR A 124 7.80 8.45 14.68
CA TYR A 124 7.45 9.85 14.34
C TYR A 124 5.97 10.18 14.45
N VAL A 125 5.07 9.20 14.41
CA VAL A 125 3.64 9.45 14.58
C VAL A 125 3.26 9.26 16.06
N HIS A 126 3.36 10.34 16.82
CA HIS A 126 3.03 10.35 18.25
C HIS A 126 1.89 11.32 18.52
N GLY A 127 0.77 10.80 19.05
CA GLY A 127 -0.29 11.65 19.59
C GLY A 127 -1.14 12.40 18.58
N GLY A 128 -1.05 12.01 17.32
CA GLY A 128 -1.79 12.62 16.21
C GLY A 128 -0.87 13.38 15.25
N ALA A 129 -1.23 13.34 13.97
CA ALA A 129 -0.59 14.11 12.91
C ALA A 129 -1.67 14.63 11.97
N CYS A 130 -1.41 15.77 11.32
CA CYS A 130 -2.22 16.20 10.19
C CYS A 130 -2.20 15.09 9.13
N SER A 131 -3.37 14.70 8.66
CA SER A 131 -3.53 13.58 7.75
C SER A 131 -4.73 13.78 6.82
N LEU A 132 -4.78 13.03 5.73
CA LEU A 132 -5.96 12.96 4.89
C LEU A 132 -7.22 12.61 5.71
N VAL A 133 -7.05 11.75 6.73
CA VAL A 133 -8.15 11.34 7.62
C VAL A 133 -8.69 12.52 8.42
N SER A 134 -7.80 13.30 9.05
CA SER A 134 -8.20 14.47 9.82
C SER A 134 -8.89 15.52 8.95
N GLU A 135 -8.45 15.69 7.70
CA GLU A 135 -9.07 16.58 6.71
C GLU A 135 -10.48 16.11 6.31
N LEU A 136 -10.64 14.83 6.00
CA LEU A 136 -11.94 14.26 5.64
C LEU A 136 -12.91 14.30 6.83
N LYS A 137 -12.43 14.02 8.02
CA LYS A 137 -13.21 14.14 9.25
C LYS A 137 -13.69 15.58 9.49
N GLY A 138 -12.83 16.57 9.23
CA GLY A 138 -13.19 17.99 9.26
C GLY A 138 -14.32 18.36 8.27
N ARG A 139 -14.55 17.54 7.24
CA ARG A 139 -15.65 17.67 6.26
C ARG A 139 -16.87 16.81 6.57
N GLY A 140 -16.92 16.17 7.73
CA GLY A 140 -18.04 15.38 8.20
C GLY A 140 -18.02 13.91 7.77
N TYR A 141 -16.91 13.42 7.22
CA TYR A 141 -16.78 11.99 6.89
C TYR A 141 -16.73 11.11 8.13
N GLU A 142 -17.39 9.97 8.08
CA GLU A 142 -17.09 8.83 8.93
C GLU A 142 -15.86 8.11 8.36
N CYS A 143 -14.84 7.93 9.19
CA CYS A 143 -13.52 7.43 8.76
C CYS A 143 -13.24 6.06 9.36
N LEU A 144 -13.19 5.02 8.53
CA LEU A 144 -12.97 3.63 8.90
C LEU A 144 -11.62 3.14 8.36
N ALA A 145 -10.82 2.50 9.22
CA ALA A 145 -9.61 1.77 8.82
C ALA A 145 -9.81 0.26 8.96
N MET A 146 -9.28 -0.51 7.99
CA MET A 146 -9.44 -1.96 7.92
C MET A 146 -8.11 -2.64 7.60
N HIS A 147 -7.71 -3.62 8.42
CA HIS A 147 -6.53 -4.44 8.16
C HIS A 147 -6.70 -5.84 8.73
N PRO A 148 -6.85 -6.89 7.90
CA PRO A 148 -7.11 -8.24 8.37
C PRO A 148 -5.85 -8.92 8.93
N TYR A 149 -5.20 -8.25 9.90
CA TYR A 149 -4.04 -8.74 10.62
C TYR A 149 -4.01 -8.21 12.06
N TYR A 150 -2.96 -8.56 12.82
CA TYR A 150 -2.87 -8.17 14.23
C TYR A 150 -2.84 -6.65 14.42
N GLU A 151 -3.67 -6.14 15.30
CA GLU A 151 -3.79 -4.72 15.65
C GLU A 151 -2.47 -4.07 16.10
N SER A 152 -1.63 -4.86 16.81
CA SER A 152 -0.31 -4.42 17.27
C SER A 152 0.73 -4.30 16.15
N GLY A 153 0.44 -4.86 14.96
CA GLY A 153 1.31 -4.74 13.80
C GLY A 153 1.56 -3.28 13.45
N TRP A 154 2.84 -2.87 13.45
CA TRP A 154 3.26 -1.48 13.24
C TRP A 154 2.62 -0.46 14.18
N MET A 155 2.04 -0.86 15.32
CA MET A 155 1.31 -0.03 16.28
C MET A 155 0.04 0.63 15.70
N ARG A 156 -0.61 -0.01 14.71
CA ARG A 156 -1.80 0.56 14.05
C ARG A 156 -2.94 0.86 15.02
N ASN A 157 -3.12 0.02 16.04
CA ASN A 157 -4.10 0.24 17.12
C ASN A 157 -3.90 1.57 17.89
N THR A 158 -2.75 2.17 17.82
CA THR A 158 -2.44 3.46 18.44
C THR A 158 -2.36 4.58 17.40
N VAL A 159 -1.73 4.28 16.26
CA VAL A 159 -1.44 5.28 15.22
C VAL A 159 -2.70 5.68 14.46
N TRP A 160 -3.52 4.75 14.03
CA TRP A 160 -4.71 5.05 13.24
C TRP A 160 -5.75 5.91 13.98
N PRO A 161 -6.10 5.63 15.25
CA PRO A 161 -6.91 6.57 16.02
C PRO A 161 -6.26 7.95 16.16
N GLY A 162 -4.94 8.01 16.30
CA GLY A 162 -4.17 9.26 16.35
C GLY A 162 -4.19 10.05 15.03
N LEU A 163 -4.36 9.40 13.89
CA LEU A 163 -4.54 10.04 12.58
C LEU A 163 -5.98 10.52 12.34
N GLY A 164 -6.94 10.09 13.18
CA GLY A 164 -8.31 10.57 13.12
C GLY A 164 -9.37 9.54 12.75
N PHE A 165 -9.03 8.27 12.52
CA PHE A 165 -10.02 7.24 12.25
C PHE A 165 -11.00 7.06 13.43
N ASP A 166 -12.29 6.95 13.10
CA ASP A 166 -13.36 6.76 14.09
C ASP A 166 -13.46 5.29 14.52
N GLU A 167 -13.19 4.37 13.61
CA GLU A 167 -13.23 2.93 13.83
C GLU A 167 -12.03 2.26 13.14
N CYS A 168 -11.48 1.24 13.79
CA CYS A 168 -10.38 0.45 13.25
C CYS A 168 -10.73 -1.03 13.38
N MET A 169 -10.78 -1.75 12.25
CA MET A 169 -11.07 -3.18 12.18
C MET A 169 -9.78 -3.96 11.94
N PHE A 170 -9.59 -5.01 12.72
CA PHE A 170 -8.40 -5.87 12.65
C PHE A 170 -8.79 -7.34 12.49
N LEU A 171 -7.83 -8.25 12.52
CA LEU A 171 -7.99 -9.66 12.20
C LEU A 171 -9.21 -10.33 12.86
N ASP A 172 -9.53 -9.98 14.10
CA ASP A 172 -10.64 -10.62 14.84
C ASP A 172 -12.03 -10.12 14.38
N ASP A 173 -12.08 -9.03 13.62
CA ASP A 173 -13.30 -8.47 13.04
C ASP A 173 -13.63 -9.08 11.67
N PHE A 174 -12.74 -9.90 11.10
CA PHE A 174 -12.92 -10.54 9.80
C PHE A 174 -13.31 -12.01 9.92
N PRO A 175 -14.21 -12.49 9.03
CA PRO A 175 -14.45 -13.92 8.87
C PRO A 175 -13.16 -14.66 8.50
N ARG A 176 -13.05 -15.91 8.94
CA ARG A 176 -11.85 -16.74 8.70
C ARG A 176 -12.12 -17.97 7.83
N GLU A 177 -13.24 -17.99 7.18
CA GLU A 177 -13.66 -19.09 6.32
C GLU A 177 -12.95 -19.06 4.97
N ASN A 178 -12.64 -17.88 4.44
CA ASN A 178 -12.07 -17.64 3.11
C ASN A 178 -10.61 -17.19 3.17
N LEU A 179 -9.76 -17.99 3.82
CA LEU A 179 -8.33 -17.73 3.83
C LEU A 179 -7.67 -18.20 2.54
N LEU A 180 -6.82 -17.38 1.96
CA LEU A 180 -5.81 -17.79 0.99
C LEU A 180 -4.46 -17.93 1.66
N ARG A 181 -3.87 -19.12 1.57
CA ARG A 181 -2.71 -19.48 2.38
C ARG A 181 -3.04 -19.38 3.88
N SER A 182 -2.52 -18.38 4.56
CA SER A 182 -2.76 -18.12 5.99
C SER A 182 -3.37 -16.75 6.25
N PHE A 183 -3.78 -16.05 5.21
CA PHE A 183 -4.28 -14.68 5.29
C PHE A 183 -5.73 -14.59 4.84
N VAL A 184 -6.46 -13.64 5.37
CA VAL A 184 -7.77 -13.25 4.85
C VAL A 184 -7.58 -12.85 3.39
N SER A 185 -8.45 -13.34 2.51
CA SER A 185 -8.37 -13.02 1.08
C SER A 185 -8.79 -11.58 0.80
N ASP A 186 -8.32 -11.02 -0.31
CA ASP A 186 -8.78 -9.71 -0.76
C ASP A 186 -10.27 -9.73 -1.08
N GLN A 187 -10.77 -10.86 -1.59
CA GLN A 187 -12.21 -11.07 -1.77
C GLN A 187 -12.99 -10.84 -0.47
N GLU A 188 -12.59 -11.51 0.61
CA GLU A 188 -13.27 -11.38 1.92
C GLU A 188 -13.16 -9.95 2.47
N MET A 189 -12.00 -9.31 2.30
CA MET A 189 -11.82 -7.93 2.71
C MET A 189 -12.70 -6.97 1.91
N PHE A 190 -12.84 -7.17 0.60
CA PHE A 190 -13.66 -6.31 -0.25
C PHE A 190 -15.16 -6.54 -0.02
N GLU A 191 -15.58 -7.76 0.30
CA GLU A 191 -16.93 -8.04 0.78
C GLU A 191 -17.21 -7.31 2.10
N MET A 192 -16.24 -7.25 3.00
CA MET A 192 -16.38 -6.47 4.24
C MET A 192 -16.47 -4.96 3.96
N ILE A 193 -15.72 -4.43 3.00
CA ILE A 193 -15.86 -3.03 2.55
C ILE A 193 -17.29 -2.78 2.07
N THR A 194 -17.82 -3.65 1.23
CA THR A 194 -19.19 -3.59 0.74
C THR A 194 -20.21 -3.62 1.89
N HIS A 195 -20.02 -4.55 2.83
CA HIS A 195 -20.90 -4.67 4.01
C HIS A 195 -20.88 -3.40 4.87
N ARG A 196 -19.70 -2.80 5.10
CA ARG A 196 -19.57 -1.54 5.84
C ARG A 196 -20.23 -0.38 5.11
N TYR A 197 -20.13 -0.34 3.79
CA TYR A 197 -20.85 0.64 2.98
C TYR A 197 -22.36 0.49 3.14
N GLU A 198 -22.92 -0.72 3.10
CA GLU A 198 -24.36 -0.98 3.24
C GLU A 198 -24.91 -0.65 4.63
N THR A 199 -24.10 -0.81 5.67
CA THR A 199 -24.50 -0.63 7.08
C THR A 199 -24.13 0.72 7.68
N ARG A 200 -23.50 1.61 6.89
CA ARG A 200 -23.11 2.96 7.34
C ARG A 200 -24.31 3.85 7.67
N ASP A 201 -24.06 4.96 8.32
CA ASP A 201 -25.02 6.06 8.42
C ASP A 201 -25.16 6.74 7.02
N PRO A 202 -26.32 6.63 6.34
CA PRO A 202 -26.48 7.19 4.99
C PRO A 202 -26.45 8.73 4.96
N GLU A 203 -26.56 9.41 6.10
CA GLU A 203 -26.49 10.88 6.20
C GLU A 203 -25.05 11.38 6.24
N LYS A 204 -24.05 10.48 6.38
CA LYS A 204 -22.64 10.83 6.45
C LYS A 204 -21.87 10.28 5.25
N PRO A 205 -20.99 11.08 4.64
CA PRO A 205 -20.07 10.57 3.67
C PRO A 205 -19.08 9.60 4.34
N LEU A 206 -18.70 8.54 3.63
CA LEU A 206 -17.85 7.48 4.18
C LEU A 206 -16.45 7.53 3.56
N PHE A 207 -15.43 7.42 4.40
CA PHE A 207 -14.05 7.15 4.00
C PHE A 207 -13.60 5.80 4.55
N ILE A 208 -13.18 4.90 3.67
CA ILE A 208 -12.58 3.61 4.04
C ILE A 208 -11.12 3.60 3.61
N TRP A 209 -10.24 3.31 4.54
CA TRP A 209 -8.84 2.97 4.34
C TRP A 209 -8.63 1.49 4.56
N GLY A 210 -8.36 0.73 3.50
CA GLY A 210 -8.13 -0.70 3.56
C GLY A 210 -6.66 -1.05 3.27
N VAL A 211 -6.04 -1.87 4.14
CA VAL A 211 -4.71 -2.43 3.93
C VAL A 211 -4.84 -3.94 3.88
N THR A 212 -4.60 -4.56 2.73
CA THR A 212 -4.81 -6.01 2.56
C THR A 212 -3.68 -6.86 3.13
N MET A 213 -3.80 -8.18 3.09
CA MET A 213 -2.78 -9.13 3.57
C MET A 213 -2.57 -10.33 2.63
N GLN A 214 -3.45 -10.56 1.66
CA GLN A 214 -3.43 -11.76 0.84
C GLN A 214 -2.06 -12.02 0.20
N ASN A 215 -1.46 -10.99 -0.36
CA ASN A 215 -0.21 -11.09 -1.12
C ASN A 215 1.07 -11.03 -0.25
N HIS A 216 0.93 -10.94 1.07
CA HIS A 216 2.08 -10.87 1.99
C HIS A 216 3.07 -12.00 1.78
N GLY A 217 4.35 -11.75 2.00
CA GLY A 217 5.47 -12.65 1.79
C GLY A 217 5.29 -14.08 2.34
N GLY A 218 6.31 -14.91 2.25
CA GLY A 218 6.25 -16.34 2.59
C GLY A 218 5.86 -17.23 1.41
N TYR A 219 6.16 -16.81 0.20
CA TYR A 219 5.81 -17.53 -1.04
C TYR A 219 6.43 -18.92 -1.18
N SER A 220 7.46 -19.27 -0.39
CA SER A 220 8.07 -20.60 -0.36
C SER A 220 7.22 -21.65 0.35
N ALA A 221 6.31 -21.24 1.23
CA ALA A 221 5.50 -22.17 2.00
C ALA A 221 4.48 -22.90 1.12
N GLY A 222 4.40 -24.21 1.22
CA GLY A 222 3.33 -24.98 0.61
C GLY A 222 1.99 -24.65 1.28
N CYS A 223 0.92 -24.59 0.50
CA CYS A 223 -0.44 -24.44 1.00
C CYS A 223 -1.40 -25.37 0.24
N ARG A 224 -2.55 -25.69 0.85
CA ARG A 224 -3.54 -26.58 0.25
C ARG A 224 -4.77 -25.85 -0.28
N ASN A 225 -4.95 -24.60 0.13
CA ASN A 225 -6.10 -23.77 -0.15
C ASN A 225 -5.81 -22.67 -1.19
N PHE A 226 -4.72 -22.80 -1.94
CA PHE A 226 -4.38 -21.92 -3.05
C PHE A 226 -3.66 -22.69 -4.15
N ASN A 227 -4.15 -22.57 -5.38
CA ASN A 227 -3.58 -23.20 -6.56
C ASN A 227 -2.89 -22.13 -7.41
N GLU A 228 -1.61 -22.33 -7.69
CA GLU A 228 -0.87 -21.46 -8.59
C GLU A 228 -1.36 -21.69 -10.03
N SER A 229 -1.78 -20.63 -10.71
CA SER A 229 -2.30 -20.65 -12.08
C SER A 229 -1.43 -19.85 -13.05
N ILE A 230 -0.70 -18.86 -12.54
CA ILE A 230 0.14 -17.98 -13.34
C ILE A 230 1.60 -18.40 -13.20
N TYR A 231 2.28 -18.51 -14.33
CA TYR A 231 3.72 -18.77 -14.38
C TYR A 231 4.38 -18.04 -15.53
N THR A 232 5.66 -17.76 -15.37
CA THR A 232 6.47 -17.10 -16.39
C THR A 232 6.79 -18.03 -17.55
N THR A 233 6.67 -17.54 -18.79
CA THR A 233 6.92 -18.31 -20.02
C THR A 233 8.14 -17.84 -20.80
N SER A 234 8.62 -16.62 -20.55
CA SER A 234 9.74 -16.00 -21.25
C SER A 234 11.11 -16.27 -20.64
N LEU A 235 11.15 -16.88 -19.45
CA LEU A 235 12.38 -17.11 -18.68
C LEU A 235 12.91 -18.51 -18.85
N SER A 236 14.24 -18.68 -18.79
CA SER A 236 14.92 -19.97 -18.98
C SER A 236 14.75 -20.95 -17.82
N LYS A 237 14.41 -20.45 -16.63
CA LYS A 237 14.12 -21.25 -15.45
C LYS A 237 12.81 -20.84 -14.80
N SER A 238 12.23 -21.73 -13.98
CA SER A 238 11.03 -21.44 -13.20
C SER A 238 11.41 -20.74 -11.89
N TYR A 239 10.62 -19.76 -11.50
CA TYR A 239 10.72 -19.02 -10.26
C TYR A 239 9.46 -19.24 -9.43
N ASN A 240 9.56 -20.15 -8.48
CA ASN A 240 8.37 -20.63 -7.76
C ASN A 240 7.73 -19.57 -6.86
N LYS A 241 8.53 -18.70 -6.23
CA LYS A 241 7.97 -17.62 -5.42
C LYS A 241 7.29 -16.58 -6.31
N ALA A 242 7.94 -16.20 -7.43
CA ALA A 242 7.36 -15.25 -8.38
C ALA A 242 6.08 -15.80 -9.02
N ASN A 243 6.03 -17.06 -9.41
CA ASN A 243 4.81 -17.69 -9.97
C ASN A 243 3.65 -17.71 -8.97
N LYS A 244 3.95 -18.05 -7.70
CA LYS A 244 2.96 -18.01 -6.63
C LYS A 244 2.46 -16.58 -6.40
N TYR A 245 3.35 -15.62 -6.31
CA TYR A 245 3.01 -14.21 -6.16
C TYR A 245 2.12 -13.72 -7.31
N LEU A 246 2.49 -13.98 -8.56
CA LEU A 246 1.69 -13.60 -9.73
C LEU A 246 0.29 -14.18 -9.70
N SER A 247 0.16 -15.43 -9.23
CA SER A 247 -1.15 -16.08 -9.06
C SER A 247 -1.99 -15.42 -7.95
N LEU A 248 -1.34 -14.89 -6.91
CA LEU A 248 -2.01 -14.11 -5.87
C LEU A 248 -2.48 -12.75 -6.40
N VAL A 249 -1.64 -12.04 -7.15
CA VAL A 249 -2.02 -10.77 -7.82
C VAL A 249 -3.21 -10.97 -8.76
N LYS A 250 -3.24 -12.12 -9.47
CA LYS A 250 -4.40 -12.47 -10.30
C LYS A 250 -5.68 -12.59 -9.46
N ALA A 251 -5.59 -13.20 -8.28
CA ALA A 251 -6.73 -13.31 -7.37
C ALA A 251 -7.16 -11.94 -6.81
N SER A 252 -6.21 -11.03 -6.57
CA SER A 252 -6.51 -9.64 -6.19
C SER A 252 -7.24 -8.89 -7.31
N ASP A 253 -6.80 -9.06 -8.57
CA ASP A 253 -7.45 -8.45 -9.74
C ASP A 253 -8.89 -8.95 -9.91
N ASP A 254 -9.14 -10.25 -9.67
CA ASP A 254 -10.48 -10.83 -9.72
C ASP A 254 -11.37 -10.27 -8.58
N ALA A 255 -10.86 -10.20 -7.37
CA ALA A 255 -11.58 -9.63 -6.23
C ALA A 255 -11.88 -8.12 -6.44
N PHE A 256 -10.91 -7.36 -6.96
CA PHE A 256 -11.10 -5.95 -7.27
C PHE A 256 -12.15 -5.72 -8.34
N LYS A 257 -12.24 -6.62 -9.32
CA LYS A 257 -13.31 -6.60 -10.32
C LYS A 257 -14.69 -6.64 -9.65
N GLU A 258 -14.91 -7.57 -8.73
CA GLU A 258 -16.20 -7.72 -8.05
C GLU A 258 -16.55 -6.48 -7.22
N LEU A 259 -15.57 -5.88 -6.53
CA LEU A 259 -15.76 -4.63 -5.80
C LEU A 259 -16.19 -3.49 -6.72
N VAL A 260 -15.49 -3.30 -7.84
CA VAL A 260 -15.80 -2.22 -8.79
C VAL A 260 -17.17 -2.46 -9.44
N GLU A 261 -17.49 -3.70 -9.85
CA GLU A 261 -18.80 -4.06 -10.41
C GLU A 261 -19.95 -3.82 -9.42
N TYR A 262 -19.72 -4.04 -8.12
CA TYR A 262 -20.70 -3.69 -7.09
C TYR A 262 -20.98 -2.18 -7.08
N PHE A 263 -19.94 -1.35 -6.97
CA PHE A 263 -20.10 0.11 -6.90
C PHE A 263 -20.55 0.75 -8.21
N GLN A 264 -20.35 0.10 -9.35
CA GLN A 264 -20.95 0.55 -10.63
C GLN A 264 -22.49 0.49 -10.64
N ASN A 265 -23.08 -0.30 -9.76
CA ASN A 265 -24.55 -0.44 -9.62
C ASN A 265 -25.11 0.39 -8.46
N VAL A 266 -24.30 1.21 -7.81
CA VAL A 266 -24.68 2.11 -6.71
C VAL A 266 -24.94 3.50 -7.28
N ASP A 267 -26.07 4.11 -6.92
CA ASP A 267 -26.43 5.46 -7.39
C ASP A 267 -25.57 6.57 -6.76
N GLU A 268 -24.99 6.32 -5.58
CA GLU A 268 -24.14 7.29 -4.89
C GLU A 268 -22.76 7.38 -5.55
N PRO A 269 -22.26 8.61 -5.82
CA PRO A 269 -20.92 8.80 -6.35
C PRO A 269 -19.86 8.18 -5.43
N THR A 270 -19.05 7.27 -5.96
CA THR A 270 -18.00 6.57 -5.22
C THR A 270 -16.67 6.70 -5.94
N ILE A 271 -15.63 7.01 -5.18
CA ILE A 271 -14.24 7.01 -5.64
C ILE A 271 -13.55 5.79 -5.05
N ILE A 272 -12.99 4.93 -5.90
CA ILE A 272 -12.16 3.80 -5.48
C ILE A 272 -10.73 4.05 -5.96
N CYS A 273 -9.78 4.10 -5.02
CA CYS A 273 -8.35 4.20 -5.30
C CYS A 273 -7.66 2.93 -4.81
N MET A 274 -6.99 2.20 -5.71
CA MET A 274 -6.21 1.01 -5.34
C MET A 274 -4.78 1.16 -5.81
N PHE A 275 -3.82 0.83 -4.95
CA PHE A 275 -2.39 0.85 -5.24
C PHE A 275 -1.65 -0.14 -4.33
N GLY A 276 -0.43 -0.54 -4.75
CA GLY A 276 0.42 -1.40 -3.93
C GLY A 276 1.31 -0.61 -2.98
N ASP A 277 1.75 -1.23 -1.89
CA ASP A 277 2.62 -0.61 -0.90
C ASP A 277 4.11 -0.71 -1.28
N HIS A 278 4.53 -1.79 -1.88
CA HIS A 278 5.91 -2.07 -2.32
C HIS A 278 5.99 -3.28 -3.26
N GLN A 279 7.15 -3.46 -3.89
CA GLN A 279 7.46 -4.68 -4.65
C GLN A 279 7.56 -5.90 -3.71
N PRO A 280 7.18 -7.11 -4.16
CA PRO A 280 7.28 -8.33 -3.35
C PRO A 280 8.73 -8.81 -3.20
N SER A 281 9.02 -9.50 -2.09
CA SER A 281 10.30 -10.20 -1.89
C SER A 281 10.24 -11.62 -2.48
N VAL A 282 10.42 -11.74 -3.80
CA VAL A 282 10.57 -13.00 -4.52
C VAL A 282 12.04 -13.39 -4.68
N GLU A 283 12.38 -14.29 -5.63
CA GLU A 283 13.79 -14.63 -5.90
C GLU A 283 14.57 -13.44 -6.45
N ASP A 284 15.75 -13.13 -5.92
CA ASP A 284 16.60 -12.02 -6.39
C ASP A 284 16.96 -12.18 -7.87
N GLU A 285 17.30 -13.40 -8.30
CA GLU A 285 17.64 -13.68 -9.70
C GLU A 285 16.44 -13.51 -10.64
N PHE A 286 15.20 -13.56 -10.13
CA PHE A 286 14.03 -13.26 -10.93
C PHE A 286 14.05 -11.80 -11.38
N TYR A 287 14.32 -10.88 -10.47
CA TYR A 287 14.42 -9.46 -10.79
C TYR A 287 15.54 -9.19 -11.80
N ASP A 288 16.68 -9.85 -11.66
CA ASP A 288 17.81 -9.74 -12.60
C ASP A 288 17.43 -10.22 -14.01
N ASP A 289 16.67 -11.31 -14.10
CA ASP A 289 16.27 -11.90 -15.37
C ASP A 289 15.17 -11.11 -16.10
N ILE A 290 14.24 -10.48 -15.37
CA ILE A 290 13.18 -9.66 -15.97
C ILE A 290 13.64 -8.23 -16.27
N ALA A 291 14.53 -7.67 -15.44
CA ALA A 291 15.17 -6.40 -15.69
C ALA A 291 16.20 -6.59 -16.80
N ARG A 292 15.88 -6.28 -18.04
CA ARG A 292 16.91 -6.23 -19.11
C ARG A 292 18.07 -5.38 -18.59
N LYS A 293 19.18 -6.05 -18.20
CA LYS A 293 20.37 -5.56 -17.50
C LYS A 293 20.47 -4.03 -17.52
N PRO A 294 20.15 -3.35 -16.44
CA PRO A 294 20.28 -1.91 -16.39
C PRO A 294 21.74 -1.55 -16.62
N SER A 295 21.99 -0.49 -17.35
CA SER A 295 23.35 0.00 -17.64
C SER A 295 24.07 0.53 -16.40
N SER A 296 23.39 0.62 -15.26
CA SER A 296 23.94 1.02 -13.97
C SER A 296 23.12 0.44 -12.79
N GLU A 297 23.78 0.28 -11.64
CA GLU A 297 23.17 -0.15 -10.39
C GLU A 297 22.02 0.79 -9.92
N VAL A 298 22.13 2.08 -10.22
CA VAL A 298 21.12 3.09 -9.91
C VAL A 298 19.81 2.83 -10.69
N GLN A 299 19.90 2.49 -11.96
CA GLN A 299 18.72 2.17 -12.78
C GLN A 299 18.02 0.88 -12.29
N ALA A 300 18.78 -0.07 -11.75
CA ALA A 300 18.20 -1.27 -11.14
C ALA A 300 17.39 -0.92 -9.89
N GLN A 301 17.96 -0.11 -9.01
CA GLN A 301 17.26 0.34 -7.80
C GLN A 301 16.02 1.18 -8.12
N GLU A 302 16.11 2.10 -9.08
CA GLU A 302 14.96 2.89 -9.53
C GLU A 302 13.82 2.00 -10.05
N ARG A 303 14.13 0.98 -10.87
CA ARG A 303 13.10 0.06 -11.38
C ARG A 303 12.41 -0.76 -10.30
N MET A 304 13.14 -1.15 -9.25
CA MET A 304 12.58 -1.92 -8.13
C MET A 304 11.63 -1.12 -7.22
N MET A 305 11.62 0.21 -7.34
CA MET A 305 10.75 1.10 -6.57
C MET A 305 9.41 1.41 -7.24
N TRP A 306 9.18 0.94 -8.48
CA TRP A 306 7.89 1.13 -9.17
C TRP A 306 6.88 0.03 -8.80
N TYR A 307 5.63 0.37 -8.63
CA TYR A 307 4.50 -0.55 -8.44
C TYR A 307 3.20 -0.06 -9.09
#